data_bc76257ecd10a4c1faee818f3878bd1c
#
_entry.id   bc76257ecd10a4c1faee818f3878bd1c
#
_cell.length_a   1.000
_cell.length_b   1.000
_cell.length_c   1.000
_cell.angle_alpha   90.00
_cell.angle_beta   90.00
_cell.angle_gamma   90.00
#
_symmetry.space_group_name_H-M   'P 1'
#
loop_
_entity.id
_entity.type
_entity.pdbx_description
1 polymer ?
#
loop_
_entity_poly.entity_id
_entity_poly.type
_entity_poly.pdbx_seq_one_letter_code
_entity_poly.pdbx_strand_id
1 'polypeptide(L)'
;YMQYSTFAAIDIGSYDVILEIFEISKKQGIRSVDKICHRMELGKDTYTLGKIRPEMEEELCRVLADFVRIMEGYRVDDYRAAASSAISEASNSLYVLGKIHQLTGLSVTVLSNSEQRFLSYKALAAMEDNFNKIIEKGTAILDLDGGSFQISLFDKDALVTTQNIRMGSLRIRERLAGIQSE
;
A
#
# COMPACT_ATOMS: atom_id res chain seq x y z
N TYR A 1 -32.42 13.34 2.32
CA TYR A 1 -31.03 13.37 1.81
C TYR A 1 -30.29 12.21 2.43
N MET A 2 -29.67 11.34 1.60
CA MET A 2 -28.74 10.32 2.11
C MET A 2 -27.47 11.05 2.59
N GLN A 3 -27.17 10.92 3.87
CA GLN A 3 -25.93 11.45 4.42
C GLN A 3 -24.84 10.40 4.21
N TYR A 4 -23.89 10.67 3.32
CA TYR A 4 -22.67 9.91 3.14
C TYR A 4 -21.46 10.81 3.45
N SER A 5 -20.38 10.21 3.88
CA SER A 5 -19.07 10.84 3.96
C SER A 5 -18.15 10.28 2.88
N THR A 6 -17.25 11.11 2.38
CA THR A 6 -16.30 10.75 1.34
C THR A 6 -14.92 10.56 1.96
N PHE A 7 -14.29 9.45 1.68
CA PHE A 7 -12.98 9.10 2.21
C PHE A 7 -12.02 8.71 1.10
N ALA A 8 -10.75 9.11 1.21
CA ALA A 8 -9.71 8.72 0.28
C ALA A 8 -8.65 7.85 0.94
N ALA A 9 -8.26 6.79 0.26
CA ALA A 9 -7.10 5.98 0.61
C ALA A 9 -6.00 6.17 -0.44
N ILE A 10 -4.79 6.53 0.01
CA ILE A 10 -3.60 6.61 -0.84
C ILE A 10 -2.63 5.52 -0.39
N ASP A 11 -2.23 4.67 -1.33
CA ASP A 11 -1.24 3.63 -1.13
C ASP A 11 0.01 3.92 -1.98
N ILE A 12 1.14 4.13 -1.33
CA ILE A 12 2.44 4.31 -1.97
C ILE A 12 3.18 2.97 -1.89
N GLY A 13 2.93 2.13 -2.88
CA GLY A 13 3.49 0.79 -2.98
C GLY A 13 4.81 0.73 -3.74
N SER A 14 5.33 -0.49 -3.89
CA SER A 14 6.59 -0.74 -4.63
C SER A 14 6.44 -0.64 -6.14
N TYR A 15 5.28 -1.04 -6.67
CA TYR A 15 4.95 -1.00 -8.10
C TYR A 15 4.13 0.22 -8.47
N ASP A 16 3.09 0.48 -7.70
CA ASP A 16 2.04 1.43 -8.04
C ASP A 16 1.82 2.40 -6.89
N VAL A 17 1.39 3.61 -7.24
CA VAL A 17 0.84 4.58 -6.31
C VAL A 17 -0.64 4.69 -6.64
N ILE A 18 -1.49 4.40 -5.66
CA ILE A 18 -2.93 4.24 -5.85
C ILE A 18 -3.67 5.27 -5.01
N LEU A 19 -4.66 5.91 -5.62
CA LEU A 19 -5.71 6.65 -4.94
C LEU A 19 -7.02 5.91 -5.13
N GLU A 20 -7.74 5.65 -4.05
CA GLU A 20 -9.09 5.10 -4.11
C GLU A 20 -10.04 5.97 -3.29
N ILE A 21 -11.16 6.37 -3.90
CA ILE A 21 -12.19 7.22 -3.30
C ILE A 21 -13.37 6.35 -2.90
N PHE A 22 -13.83 6.54 -1.67
CA PHE A 22 -14.95 5.78 -1.09
C PHE A 22 -16.06 6.72 -0.65
N GLU A 23 -17.30 6.27 -0.82
CA GLU A 23 -18.47 6.78 -0.12
C GLU A 23 -18.81 5.83 1.02
N ILE A 24 -19.03 6.40 2.20
CA ILE A 24 -19.34 5.66 3.42
C ILE A 24 -20.70 6.12 3.92
N SER A 25 -21.65 5.21 4.08
CA SER A 25 -22.96 5.49 4.64
C SER A 25 -23.43 4.39 5.59
N LYS A 26 -24.29 4.74 6.56
CA LYS A 26 -24.88 3.77 7.50
C LYS A 26 -25.74 2.71 6.83
N LYS A 27 -26.36 3.02 5.67
CA LYS A 27 -27.28 2.11 4.97
C LYS A 27 -26.59 1.20 3.97
N GLN A 28 -25.58 1.71 3.26
CA GLN A 28 -24.94 1.00 2.14
C GLN A 28 -23.52 0.55 2.48
N GLY A 29 -23.02 0.85 3.69
CA GLY A 29 -21.66 0.53 4.08
C GLY A 29 -20.63 1.36 3.32
N ILE A 30 -19.55 0.74 2.92
CA ILE A 30 -18.42 1.34 2.18
C ILE A 30 -18.55 0.96 0.71
N ARG A 31 -18.50 1.95 -0.18
CA ARG A 31 -18.54 1.78 -1.63
C ARG A 31 -17.38 2.49 -2.28
N SER A 32 -16.57 1.78 -3.06
CA SER A 32 -15.56 2.40 -3.92
C SER A 32 -16.24 3.16 -5.07
N VAL A 33 -15.86 4.41 -5.25
CA VAL A 33 -16.45 5.33 -6.26
C VAL A 33 -15.49 5.49 -7.43
N ASP A 34 -14.19 5.64 -7.12
CA ASP A 34 -13.16 5.83 -8.13
C ASP A 34 -11.83 5.24 -7.65
N LYS A 35 -11.02 4.77 -8.60
CA LYS A 35 -9.70 4.20 -8.33
C LYS A 35 -8.73 4.59 -9.42
N ILE A 36 -7.71 5.34 -9.04
CA ILE A 36 -6.64 5.78 -9.92
C ILE A 36 -5.35 5.05 -9.54
N CYS A 37 -4.72 4.40 -10.50
CA CYS A 37 -3.47 3.69 -10.31
C CYS A 37 -2.40 4.29 -11.22
N HIS A 38 -1.29 4.73 -10.61
CA HIS A 38 -0.13 5.23 -11.34
C HIS A 38 1.05 4.28 -11.12
N ARG A 39 1.46 3.60 -12.20
CA ARG A 39 2.61 2.70 -12.15
C ARG A 39 3.90 3.49 -12.21
N MET A 40 4.77 3.33 -11.21
CA MET A 40 6.05 4.03 -11.20
C MET A 40 7.23 3.19 -10.70
N GLU A 41 7.02 1.98 -10.23
CA GLU A 41 8.05 1.03 -9.78
C GLU A 41 9.06 1.63 -8.79
N LEU A 42 8.54 2.37 -7.80
CA LEU A 42 9.34 3.06 -6.77
C LEU A 42 10.32 2.11 -6.06
N GLY A 43 9.91 0.85 -5.84
CA GLY A 43 10.72 -0.17 -5.22
C GLY A 43 11.98 -0.55 -6.02
N LYS A 44 12.02 -0.31 -7.33
CA LYS A 44 13.20 -0.57 -8.14
C LYS A 44 14.40 0.22 -7.62
N ASP A 45 14.24 1.51 -7.38
CA ASP A 45 15.29 2.37 -6.84
C ASP A 45 15.74 1.89 -5.46
N THR A 46 14.79 1.67 -4.55
CA THR A 46 15.09 1.27 -3.18
C THR A 46 15.80 -0.08 -3.12
N TYR A 47 15.34 -1.07 -3.90
CA TYR A 47 15.87 -2.44 -3.81
C TYR A 47 17.19 -2.63 -4.56
N THR A 48 17.54 -1.76 -5.51
CA THR A 48 18.80 -1.80 -6.25
C THR A 48 19.83 -0.79 -5.75
N LEU A 49 19.39 0.44 -5.42
CA LEU A 49 20.27 1.55 -5.05
C LEU A 49 20.25 1.86 -3.55
N GLY A 50 19.30 1.31 -2.78
CA GLY A 50 19.11 1.62 -1.37
C GLY A 50 18.55 3.02 -1.10
N LYS A 51 18.15 3.77 -2.12
CA LYS A 51 17.59 5.12 -2.05
C LYS A 51 16.71 5.42 -3.26
N ILE A 52 15.81 6.38 -3.12
CA ILE A 52 14.97 6.89 -4.19
C ILE A 52 15.71 8.03 -4.90
N ARG A 53 15.82 7.96 -6.22
CA ARG A 53 16.49 9.00 -7.04
C ARG A 53 15.65 10.28 -7.13
N PRO A 54 16.28 11.45 -7.33
CA PRO A 54 15.59 12.74 -7.42
C PRO A 54 14.46 12.75 -8.46
N GLU A 55 14.66 12.14 -9.63
CA GLU A 55 13.66 12.10 -10.69
C GLU A 55 12.42 11.32 -10.26
N MET A 56 12.60 10.22 -9.51
CA MET A 56 11.53 9.41 -8.97
C MET A 56 10.79 10.12 -7.83
N GLU A 57 11.52 10.87 -7.00
CA GLU A 57 10.93 11.74 -5.97
C GLU A 57 10.04 12.82 -6.57
N GLU A 58 10.51 13.47 -7.64
CA GLU A 58 9.77 14.52 -8.35
C GLU A 58 8.50 13.95 -9.00
N GLU A 59 8.61 12.79 -9.63
CA GLU A 59 7.47 12.10 -10.20
C GLU A 59 6.44 11.72 -9.13
N LEU A 60 6.88 11.15 -8.00
CA LEU A 60 6.02 10.81 -6.88
C LEU A 60 5.28 12.03 -6.34
N CYS A 61 5.98 13.12 -6.11
CA CYS A 61 5.37 14.37 -5.62
C CYS A 61 4.34 14.92 -6.61
N ARG A 62 4.60 14.84 -7.92
CA ARG A 62 3.68 15.29 -8.97
C ARG A 62 2.41 14.42 -8.99
N VAL A 63 2.56 13.10 -8.93
CA VAL A 63 1.44 12.16 -8.86
C VAL A 63 0.58 12.43 -7.62
N LEU A 64 1.22 12.61 -6.46
CA LEU A 64 0.50 12.89 -5.22
C LEU A 64 -0.18 14.26 -5.23
N ALA A 65 0.41 15.27 -5.87
CA ALA A 65 -0.25 16.57 -6.06
C ALA A 65 -1.48 16.47 -6.98
N ASP A 66 -1.44 15.61 -8.01
CA ASP A 66 -2.60 15.29 -8.83
C ASP A 66 -3.69 14.59 -8.01
N PHE A 67 -3.32 13.66 -7.13
CA PHE A 67 -4.25 13.01 -6.21
C PHE A 67 -4.95 13.99 -5.26
N VAL A 68 -4.20 14.97 -4.73
CA VAL A 68 -4.80 16.04 -3.91
C VAL A 68 -5.88 16.80 -4.70
N ARG A 69 -5.59 17.20 -5.95
CA ARG A 69 -6.58 17.88 -6.80
C ARG A 69 -7.82 17.03 -7.08
N ILE A 70 -7.63 15.73 -7.28
CA ILE A 70 -8.74 14.79 -7.48
C ILE A 70 -9.59 14.71 -6.19
N MET A 71 -8.95 14.56 -5.02
CA MET A 71 -9.65 14.55 -3.73
C MET A 71 -10.45 15.83 -3.48
N GLU A 72 -9.90 17.00 -3.84
CA GLU A 72 -10.62 18.28 -3.78
C GLU A 72 -11.86 18.28 -4.70
N GLY A 73 -11.73 17.75 -5.92
CA GLY A 73 -12.82 17.59 -6.87
C GLY A 73 -13.95 16.72 -6.34
N TYR A 74 -13.63 15.65 -5.63
CA TYR A 74 -14.58 14.77 -4.95
C TYR A 74 -15.09 15.33 -3.61
N ARG A 75 -14.52 16.43 -3.11
CA ARG A 75 -14.81 17.01 -1.79
C ARG A 75 -14.62 15.98 -0.69
N VAL A 76 -13.48 15.31 -0.71
CA VAL A 76 -13.13 14.28 0.27
C VAL A 76 -13.10 14.88 1.67
N ASP A 77 -13.84 14.27 2.61
CA ASP A 77 -13.95 14.75 4.00
C ASP A 77 -12.73 14.39 4.84
N ASP A 78 -12.13 13.22 4.59
CA ASP A 78 -10.93 12.73 5.29
C ASP A 78 -10.16 11.74 4.42
N TYR A 79 -8.87 11.55 4.72
CA TYR A 79 -8.02 10.63 3.97
C TYR A 79 -7.03 9.87 4.86
N ARG A 80 -6.50 8.79 4.31
CA ARG A 80 -5.30 8.12 4.83
C ARG A 80 -4.33 7.89 3.69
N ALA A 81 -3.07 8.26 3.92
CA ALA A 81 -1.98 7.95 3.01
C ALA A 81 -0.97 7.06 3.73
N ALA A 82 -0.66 5.92 3.12
CA ALA A 82 0.26 4.94 3.67
C ALA A 82 1.36 4.61 2.66
N ALA A 83 2.55 4.31 3.16
CA ALA A 83 3.67 3.84 2.36
C ALA A 83 4.24 2.54 2.94
N SER A 84 4.71 1.68 2.07
CA SER A 84 5.28 0.37 2.39
C SER A 84 6.81 0.33 2.24
N SER A 85 7.36 -0.85 2.02
CA SER A 85 8.80 -1.12 1.98
C SER A 85 9.61 -0.27 1.00
N ALA A 86 9.02 0.15 -0.12
CA ALA A 86 9.71 1.02 -1.08
C ALA A 86 10.15 2.36 -0.45
N ILE A 87 9.35 2.90 0.45
CA ILE A 87 9.71 4.12 1.21
C ILE A 87 10.50 3.76 2.47
N SER A 88 10.02 2.79 3.28
CA SER A 88 10.62 2.49 4.59
C SER A 88 12.06 1.99 4.53
N GLU A 89 12.45 1.30 3.46
CA GLU A 89 13.80 0.76 3.28
C GLU A 89 14.76 1.72 2.57
N ALA A 90 14.26 2.84 2.03
CA ALA A 90 15.10 3.84 1.38
C ALA A 90 15.88 4.66 2.42
N SER A 91 17.19 4.82 2.22
CA SER A 91 18.06 5.60 3.11
C SER A 91 17.68 7.08 3.20
N ASN A 92 17.00 7.61 2.18
CA ASN A 92 16.49 8.98 2.12
C ASN A 92 14.98 9.09 2.40
N SER A 93 14.37 8.10 3.06
CA SER A 93 12.92 8.05 3.29
C SER A 93 12.37 9.29 4.00
N LEU A 94 13.05 9.78 5.05
CA LEU A 94 12.61 10.97 5.79
C LEU A 94 12.62 12.24 4.91
N TYR A 95 13.62 12.38 4.04
CA TYR A 95 13.68 13.47 3.09
C TYR A 95 12.53 13.40 2.09
N VAL A 96 12.27 12.24 1.53
CA VAL A 96 11.16 12.01 0.58
C VAL A 96 9.82 12.34 1.23
N LEU A 97 9.56 11.85 2.44
CA LEU A 97 8.34 12.14 3.19
C LEU A 97 8.17 13.63 3.50
N GLY A 98 9.25 14.29 3.91
CA GLY A 98 9.26 15.75 4.12
C GLY A 98 8.95 16.53 2.86
N LYS A 99 9.51 16.13 1.71
CA LYS A 99 9.25 16.74 0.40
C LYS A 99 7.80 16.55 -0.04
N ILE A 100 7.24 15.34 0.15
CA ILE A 100 5.81 15.07 -0.10
C ILE A 100 4.94 16.01 0.72
N HIS A 101 5.18 16.08 2.03
CA HIS A 101 4.40 16.96 2.91
C HIS A 101 4.49 18.43 2.51
N GLN A 102 5.70 18.92 2.22
CA GLN A 102 5.94 20.31 1.82
C GLN A 102 5.22 20.68 0.52
N LEU A 103 5.21 19.80 -0.48
CA LEU A 103 4.68 20.09 -1.81
C LEU A 103 3.19 19.80 -1.96
N THR A 104 2.66 18.86 -1.18
CA THR A 104 1.28 18.37 -1.35
C THR A 104 0.39 18.57 -0.12
N GLY A 105 0.97 18.87 1.03
CA GLY A 105 0.26 18.91 2.32
C GLY A 105 -0.10 17.52 2.88
N LEU A 106 0.17 16.44 2.16
CA LEU A 106 -0.16 15.09 2.61
C LEU A 106 0.73 14.63 3.76
N SER A 107 0.11 14.01 4.76
CA SER A 107 0.79 13.27 5.83
C SER A 107 0.76 11.79 5.50
N VAL A 108 1.93 11.21 5.24
CA VAL A 108 2.08 9.79 4.88
C VAL A 108 2.56 8.99 6.08
N THR A 109 1.83 7.94 6.43
CA THR A 109 2.22 6.99 7.47
C THR A 109 3.02 5.85 6.83
N VAL A 110 4.22 5.61 7.33
CA VAL A 110 5.01 4.43 6.90
C VAL A 110 4.59 3.23 7.73
N LEU A 111 4.06 2.22 7.06
CA LEU A 111 3.59 0.99 7.71
C LEU A 111 4.75 0.02 7.95
N SER A 112 4.82 -0.52 9.16
CA SER A 112 5.62 -1.70 9.44
C SER A 112 5.02 -2.95 8.76
N ASN A 113 5.83 -3.98 8.59
CA ASN A 113 5.35 -5.26 8.04
C ASN A 113 4.20 -5.85 8.86
N SER A 114 4.20 -5.64 10.18
CA SER A 114 3.14 -6.12 11.06
C SER A 114 1.84 -5.35 10.89
N GLU A 115 1.91 -4.02 10.73
CA GLU A 115 0.74 -3.19 10.45
C GLU A 115 0.15 -3.48 9.08
N GLN A 116 0.98 -3.60 8.05
CA GLN A 116 0.55 -3.97 6.70
C GLN A 116 -0.18 -5.32 6.71
N ARG A 117 0.39 -6.33 7.35
CA ARG A 117 -0.23 -7.64 7.52
C ARG A 117 -1.57 -7.59 8.24
N PHE A 118 -1.64 -6.83 9.34
CA PHE A 118 -2.87 -6.66 10.08
C PHE A 118 -3.98 -6.00 9.23
N LEU A 119 -3.64 -5.01 8.43
CA LEU A 119 -4.57 -4.37 7.51
C LEU A 119 -5.01 -5.32 6.39
N SER A 120 -4.10 -6.15 5.85
CA SER A 120 -4.44 -7.19 4.87
C SER A 120 -5.45 -8.19 5.43
N TYR A 121 -5.27 -8.65 6.67
CA TYR A 121 -6.25 -9.55 7.31
C TYR A 121 -7.60 -8.90 7.52
N LYS A 122 -7.62 -7.64 7.95
CA LYS A 122 -8.87 -6.88 8.10
C LYS A 122 -9.59 -6.71 6.77
N ALA A 123 -8.86 -6.42 5.71
CA ALA A 123 -9.42 -6.29 4.37
C ALA A 123 -10.04 -7.61 3.90
N LEU A 124 -9.34 -8.74 4.05
CA LEU A 124 -9.85 -10.06 3.72
C LEU A 124 -11.09 -10.41 4.54
N ALA A 125 -11.06 -10.15 5.85
CA ALA A 125 -12.20 -10.42 6.73
C ALA A 125 -13.43 -9.55 6.39
N ALA A 126 -13.22 -8.35 5.86
CA ALA A 126 -14.30 -7.46 5.43
C ALA A 126 -14.87 -7.83 4.05
N MET A 127 -14.08 -8.48 3.18
CA MET A 127 -14.49 -8.89 1.84
C MET A 127 -15.13 -10.27 1.80
N GLU A 128 -14.78 -11.15 2.74
CA GLU A 128 -15.19 -12.55 2.78
C GLU A 128 -16.15 -12.83 3.94
N ASP A 129 -17.43 -12.97 3.66
CA ASP A 129 -18.47 -13.27 4.66
C ASP A 129 -18.18 -14.55 5.47
N ASN A 130 -17.39 -15.47 4.90
CA ASN A 130 -17.02 -16.73 5.52
C ASN A 130 -15.58 -16.78 6.06
N PHE A 131 -14.90 -15.64 6.20
CA PHE A 131 -13.49 -15.59 6.62
C PHE A 131 -13.23 -16.44 7.89
N ASN A 132 -14.08 -16.31 8.92
CA ASN A 132 -13.96 -17.09 10.15
C ASN A 132 -14.02 -18.59 9.89
N LYS A 133 -14.89 -19.06 8.98
CA LYS A 133 -14.97 -20.48 8.61
C LYS A 133 -13.76 -20.97 7.83
N ILE A 134 -13.13 -20.06 7.06
CA ILE A 134 -11.92 -20.37 6.30
C ILE A 134 -10.76 -20.62 7.26
N ILE A 135 -10.56 -19.73 8.26
CA ILE A 135 -9.45 -19.83 9.21
C ILE A 135 -9.67 -20.87 10.33
N GLU A 136 -10.89 -21.40 10.51
CA GLU A 136 -11.21 -22.48 11.46
C GLU A 136 -10.44 -23.76 11.16
N LYS A 137 -10.23 -24.04 9.88
CA LYS A 137 -9.44 -25.18 9.39
C LYS A 137 -8.04 -24.71 9.03
N GLY A 138 -7.05 -25.58 9.07
CA GLY A 138 -5.67 -25.25 8.70
C GLY A 138 -5.60 -24.49 7.36
N THR A 139 -5.32 -23.19 7.42
CA THR A 139 -5.36 -22.27 6.27
C THR A 139 -4.07 -21.49 6.18
N ALA A 140 -3.52 -21.37 4.96
CA ALA A 140 -2.40 -20.48 4.66
C ALA A 140 -2.91 -19.26 3.88
N ILE A 141 -2.58 -18.05 4.37
CA ILE A 141 -2.74 -16.81 3.62
C ILE A 141 -1.38 -16.44 3.06
N LEU A 142 -1.31 -16.27 1.75
CA LEU A 142 -0.12 -15.86 1.02
C LEU A 142 -0.35 -14.45 0.48
N ASP A 143 0.50 -13.52 0.89
CA ASP A 143 0.47 -12.12 0.44
C ASP A 143 1.79 -11.81 -0.27
N LEU A 144 1.72 -11.54 -1.56
CA LEU A 144 2.87 -11.28 -2.43
C LEU A 144 2.80 -9.86 -2.96
N ASP A 145 3.73 -9.02 -2.53
CA ASP A 145 3.91 -7.69 -3.09
C ASP A 145 5.26 -7.53 -3.85
N GLY A 146 5.61 -6.30 -4.22
CA GLY A 146 6.86 -6.02 -4.92
C GLY A 146 8.11 -6.21 -4.06
N GLY A 147 8.04 -5.98 -2.77
CA GLY A 147 9.18 -6.00 -1.83
C GLY A 147 9.30 -7.27 -1.03
N SER A 148 8.19 -7.93 -0.70
CA SER A 148 8.16 -9.09 0.19
C SER A 148 7.11 -10.11 -0.19
N PHE A 149 7.27 -11.29 0.38
CA PHE A 149 6.31 -12.38 0.38
C PHE A 149 6.00 -12.74 1.82
N GLN A 150 4.73 -12.67 2.21
CA GLN A 150 4.28 -13.00 3.54
C GLN A 150 3.48 -14.31 3.53
N ILE A 151 3.78 -15.18 4.49
CA ILE A 151 3.04 -16.42 4.74
C ILE A 151 2.46 -16.35 6.14
N SER A 152 1.16 -16.60 6.26
CA SER A 152 0.47 -16.61 7.54
C SER A 152 -0.35 -17.89 7.66
N LEU A 153 -0.12 -18.66 8.70
CA LEU A 153 -0.81 -19.92 8.96
C LEU A 153 -1.83 -19.71 10.06
N PHE A 154 -3.06 -20.11 9.78
CA PHE A 154 -4.18 -20.11 10.72
C PHE A 154 -4.64 -21.53 11.00
N ASP A 155 -5.03 -21.79 12.23
CA ASP A 155 -5.72 -23.02 12.66
C ASP A 155 -6.61 -22.69 13.85
N LYS A 156 -7.80 -23.28 13.90
CA LYS A 156 -8.77 -23.08 14.99
C LYS A 156 -9.01 -21.61 15.32
N ASP A 157 -9.29 -20.81 14.29
CA ASP A 157 -9.57 -19.35 14.37
C ASP A 157 -8.41 -18.50 14.91
N ALA A 158 -7.21 -19.07 15.03
CA ALA A 158 -6.04 -18.39 15.56
C ALA A 158 -4.90 -18.31 14.55
N LEU A 159 -4.17 -17.21 14.57
CA LEU A 159 -2.89 -17.09 13.86
C LEU A 159 -1.83 -17.92 14.58
N VAL A 160 -1.38 -19.00 13.93
CA VAL A 160 -0.37 -19.93 14.50
C VAL A 160 1.03 -19.38 14.31
N THR A 161 1.33 -18.93 13.09
CA THR A 161 2.64 -18.36 12.77
C THR A 161 2.55 -17.47 11.53
N THR A 162 3.53 -16.60 11.40
CA THR A 162 3.68 -15.74 10.23
C THR A 162 5.16 -15.53 9.95
N GLN A 163 5.50 -15.50 8.66
CA GLN A 163 6.84 -15.16 8.19
C GLN A 163 6.76 -14.13 7.07
N ASN A 164 7.70 -13.19 7.12
CA ASN A 164 7.93 -12.24 6.04
C ASN A 164 9.29 -12.58 5.40
N ILE A 165 9.24 -12.85 4.11
CA ILE A 165 10.42 -13.15 3.30
C ILE A 165 10.65 -11.95 2.37
N ARG A 166 11.83 -11.33 2.45
CA ARG A 166 12.21 -10.19 1.61
C ARG A 166 12.52 -10.61 0.16
N MET A 167 11.55 -11.27 -0.47
CA MET A 167 11.63 -11.81 -1.83
C MET A 167 10.33 -11.51 -2.60
N GLY A 168 9.92 -10.24 -2.61
CA GLY A 168 8.79 -9.79 -3.42
C GLY A 168 9.11 -9.84 -4.92
N SER A 169 8.08 -9.79 -5.73
CA SER A 169 8.18 -9.97 -7.20
C SER A 169 9.11 -8.95 -7.87
N LEU A 170 9.07 -7.69 -7.47
CA LEU A 170 9.95 -6.65 -8.01
C LEU A 170 11.39 -6.86 -7.58
N ARG A 171 11.62 -7.19 -6.31
CA ARG A 171 12.95 -7.46 -5.76
C ARG A 171 13.62 -8.66 -6.44
N ILE A 172 12.87 -9.73 -6.71
CA ILE A 172 13.36 -10.90 -7.44
C ILE A 172 13.72 -10.52 -8.88
N ARG A 173 12.82 -9.79 -9.56
CA ARG A 173 13.06 -9.34 -10.94
C ARG A 173 14.36 -8.54 -11.07
N GLU A 174 14.59 -7.57 -10.20
CA GLU A 174 15.80 -6.74 -10.24
C GLU A 174 17.06 -7.54 -9.93
N ARG A 175 17.00 -8.52 -9.03
CA ARG A 175 18.16 -9.42 -8.77
C ARG A 175 18.49 -10.30 -9.96
N LEU A 176 17.48 -10.88 -10.63
CA LEU A 176 17.68 -11.72 -11.81
C LEU A 176 18.22 -10.90 -12.99
N ALA A 177 17.78 -9.67 -13.20
CA ALA A 177 18.30 -8.79 -14.24
C ALA A 177 19.81 -8.49 -14.04
N GLY A 178 20.27 -8.35 -12.79
CA GLY A 178 21.69 -8.18 -12.47
C GLY A 178 22.56 -9.39 -12.82
N ILE A 179 22.02 -10.61 -12.69
CA ILE A 179 22.75 -11.86 -13.00
C ILE A 179 22.87 -12.08 -14.53
N GLN A 180 21.92 -11.64 -15.31
CA GLN A 180 21.93 -11.79 -16.77
C GLN A 180 22.89 -10.81 -17.48
N SER A 181 23.40 -9.82 -16.79
CA SER A 181 24.31 -8.80 -17.33
C SER A 181 25.80 -9.10 -17.05
N GLU A 182 26.11 -10.18 -16.37
CA GLU A 182 27.45 -10.76 -16.21
C GLU A 182 27.70 -11.89 -17.22
#